data_e812b4e87caa07c0945c4071b5e94af8
#
_entry.id   e812b4e87caa07c0945c4071b5e94af8
#
_cell.length_a   1.000
_cell.length_b   1.000
_cell.length_c   1.000
_cell.angle_alpha   90.00
_cell.angle_beta   90.00
_cell.angle_gamma   90.00
#
_symmetry.space_group_name_H-M   'P 1'
#
loop_
_entity.id
_entity.type
_entity.pdbx_description
1 polymer ?
#
loop_
_entity_poly.entity_id
_entity_poly.type
_entity_poly.pdbx_seq_one_letter_code
_entity_poly.pdbx_strand_id
1 'polypeptide(L)'
;VGDVIKNPDLAKTLQLIADGGKDAFYTGDMAQAMVDAVAAWGGNMTMEDLANYEVKVREPVVGHYKDYTIYSLPPASSGGTHLVEILNILENYDDMDKIGVNSTEYVHRFSEAFKIALADRAQYMADTDFADVQLAQLTSKDYAAERYSEITDKSGSYVAVEPEELEHYATTSFSVVDQWGNMVACTKT
;
A
#
# COMPACT_ATOMS: atom_id res chain seq x y z
N VAL A 1 -24.52 14.77 -2.00
CA VAL A 1 -24.19 14.11 -3.27
C VAL A 1 -24.68 14.99 -4.40
N GLY A 2 -23.84 15.27 -5.42
CA GLY A 2 -24.18 16.11 -6.56
C GLY A 2 -23.78 17.60 -6.42
N ASP A 3 -23.19 17.99 -5.30
CA ASP A 3 -22.65 19.35 -5.13
C ASP A 3 -21.41 19.58 -5.99
N VAL A 4 -21.29 20.78 -6.55
CA VAL A 4 -20.11 21.18 -7.34
C VAL A 4 -19.08 21.81 -6.41
N ILE A 5 -17.94 21.12 -6.26
CA ILE A 5 -16.79 21.62 -5.51
C ILE A 5 -15.87 22.40 -6.48
N LYS A 6 -15.50 23.62 -6.12
CA LYS A 6 -14.54 24.44 -6.88
C LYS A 6 -13.27 24.63 -6.04
N ASN A 7 -12.14 24.31 -6.62
CA ASN A 7 -10.83 24.53 -6.01
C ASN A 7 -9.93 25.33 -6.96
N PRO A 8 -10.05 26.67 -6.98
CA PRO A 8 -9.30 27.51 -7.91
C PRO A 8 -7.79 27.50 -7.64
N ASP A 9 -7.36 27.27 -6.41
CA ASP A 9 -5.93 27.23 -6.10
C ASP A 9 -5.29 25.92 -6.59
N LEU A 10 -5.99 24.80 -6.49
CA LEU A 10 -5.53 23.56 -7.13
C LEU A 10 -5.46 23.70 -8.67
N ALA A 11 -6.42 24.41 -9.27
CA ALA A 11 -6.38 24.66 -10.71
C ALA A 11 -5.16 25.47 -11.12
N LYS A 12 -4.77 26.50 -10.35
CA LYS A 12 -3.52 27.26 -10.58
C LYS A 12 -2.29 26.39 -10.43
N THR A 13 -2.24 25.55 -9.38
CA THR A 13 -1.15 24.60 -9.14
C THR A 13 -0.97 23.65 -10.33
N LEU A 14 -2.05 23.06 -10.81
CA LEU A 14 -2.01 22.15 -11.95
C LEU A 14 -1.59 22.88 -13.24
N GLN A 15 -2.00 24.14 -13.43
CA GLN A 15 -1.58 24.95 -14.58
C GLN A 15 -0.08 25.26 -14.51
N LEU A 16 0.46 25.63 -13.34
CA LEU A 16 1.89 25.83 -13.15
C LEU A 16 2.71 24.60 -13.51
N ILE A 17 2.24 23.40 -13.09
CA ILE A 17 2.90 22.14 -13.44
C ILE A 17 2.79 21.86 -14.94
N ALA A 18 1.64 22.12 -15.56
CA ALA A 18 1.45 21.92 -17.01
C ALA A 18 2.37 22.83 -17.84
N ASP A 19 2.59 24.05 -17.40
CA ASP A 19 3.40 25.04 -18.11
C ASP A 19 4.91 24.87 -17.86
N GLY A 20 5.31 24.53 -16.61
CA GLY A 20 6.71 24.49 -16.16
C GLY A 20 7.27 23.09 -15.89
N GLY A 21 6.44 22.04 -16.03
CA GLY A 21 6.85 20.67 -15.76
C GLY A 21 7.17 20.41 -14.29
N LYS A 22 7.97 19.37 -14.05
CA LYS A 22 8.36 18.97 -12.69
C LYS A 22 9.09 20.07 -11.91
N ASP A 23 9.89 20.88 -12.61
CA ASP A 23 10.73 21.90 -11.97
C ASP A 23 9.88 23.00 -11.32
N ALA A 24 8.73 23.34 -11.89
CA ALA A 24 7.79 24.27 -11.28
C ALA A 24 7.23 23.78 -9.94
N PHE A 25 7.21 22.46 -9.72
CA PHE A 25 6.75 21.86 -8.47
C PHE A 25 7.89 21.66 -7.48
N TYR A 26 9.04 21.16 -7.92
CA TYR A 26 10.10 20.68 -7.01
C TYR A 26 11.19 21.72 -6.72
N THR A 27 11.30 22.80 -7.50
CA THR A 27 12.40 23.78 -7.35
C THR A 27 11.97 25.25 -7.32
N GLY A 28 10.71 25.55 -7.63
CA GLY A 28 10.21 26.92 -7.72
C GLY A 28 9.53 27.42 -6.44
N ASP A 29 8.76 28.53 -6.61
CA ASP A 29 8.02 29.16 -5.50
C ASP A 29 7.04 28.21 -4.82
N MET A 30 6.51 27.22 -5.53
CA MET A 30 5.64 26.19 -4.98
C MET A 30 6.40 25.29 -4.01
N ALA A 31 7.61 24.88 -4.36
CA ALA A 31 8.48 24.09 -3.47
C ALA A 31 8.79 24.87 -2.18
N GLN A 32 9.12 26.16 -2.31
CA GLN A 32 9.35 27.00 -1.15
C GLN A 32 8.11 27.12 -0.26
N ALA A 33 6.93 27.31 -0.84
CA ALA A 33 5.68 27.39 -0.09
C ALA A 33 5.36 26.08 0.67
N MET A 34 5.69 24.90 0.08
CA MET A 34 5.56 23.61 0.77
C MET A 34 6.53 23.51 1.94
N VAL A 35 7.80 23.86 1.75
CA VAL A 35 8.81 23.84 2.82
C VAL A 35 8.39 24.77 3.97
N ASP A 36 7.95 25.99 3.67
CA ASP A 36 7.49 26.95 4.66
C ASP A 36 6.27 26.44 5.44
N ALA A 37 5.31 25.81 4.74
CA ALA A 37 4.13 25.23 5.36
C ALA A 37 4.48 24.07 6.29
N VAL A 38 5.38 23.16 5.88
CA VAL A 38 5.86 22.05 6.72
C VAL A 38 6.61 22.58 7.94
N ALA A 39 7.49 23.58 7.77
CA ALA A 39 8.23 24.20 8.86
C ALA A 39 7.30 24.89 9.88
N ALA A 40 6.20 25.52 9.42
CA ALA A 40 5.21 26.14 10.31
C ALA A 40 4.52 25.14 11.24
N TRP A 41 4.47 23.85 10.86
CA TRP A 41 3.95 22.75 11.67
C TRP A 41 5.04 21.96 12.42
N GLY A 42 6.29 22.44 12.41
CA GLY A 42 7.42 21.82 13.12
C GLY A 42 8.11 20.69 12.34
N GLY A 43 7.78 20.50 11.06
CA GLY A 43 8.49 19.54 10.20
C GLY A 43 9.82 20.10 9.69
N ASN A 44 10.66 19.22 9.12
CA ASN A 44 12.04 19.51 8.73
C ASN A 44 12.34 19.32 7.24
N MET A 45 11.30 19.33 6.39
CA MET A 45 11.47 19.27 4.93
C MET A 45 12.29 20.45 4.43
N THR A 46 13.20 20.20 3.49
CA THR A 46 14.07 21.21 2.89
C THR A 46 13.84 21.36 1.38
N MET A 47 14.31 22.46 0.82
CA MET A 47 14.34 22.65 -0.65
C MET A 47 15.23 21.60 -1.34
N GLU A 48 16.27 21.13 -0.66
CA GLU A 48 17.17 20.09 -1.18
C GLU A 48 16.46 18.73 -1.26
N ASP A 49 15.63 18.38 -0.28
CA ASP A 49 14.82 17.16 -0.32
C ASP A 49 13.89 17.14 -1.53
N LEU A 50 13.24 18.28 -1.83
CA LEU A 50 12.37 18.40 -2.99
C LEU A 50 13.15 18.35 -4.29
N ALA A 51 14.25 19.09 -4.40
CA ALA A 51 15.07 19.16 -5.62
C ALA A 51 15.71 17.79 -5.97
N ASN A 52 16.07 17.01 -4.96
CA ASN A 52 16.67 15.68 -5.11
C ASN A 52 15.65 14.55 -5.25
N TYR A 53 14.34 14.86 -5.21
CA TYR A 53 13.33 13.83 -5.35
C TYR A 53 13.38 13.16 -6.74
N GLU A 54 13.44 11.85 -6.74
CA GLU A 54 13.44 11.02 -7.93
C GLU A 54 12.35 9.96 -7.89
N VAL A 55 11.67 9.78 -9.01
CA VAL A 55 10.74 8.66 -9.20
C VAL A 55 11.53 7.36 -9.29
N LYS A 56 11.17 6.38 -8.46
CA LYS A 56 11.75 5.04 -8.51
C LYS A 56 10.88 4.11 -9.36
N VAL A 57 11.50 3.49 -10.36
CA VAL A 57 10.89 2.40 -11.13
C VAL A 57 11.32 1.08 -10.50
N ARG A 58 10.37 0.30 -10.04
CA ARG A 58 10.62 -0.96 -9.34
C ARG A 58 9.87 -2.11 -9.99
N GLU A 59 10.44 -3.30 -9.92
CA GLU A 59 9.75 -4.51 -10.33
C GLU A 59 8.58 -4.79 -9.37
N PRO A 60 7.42 -5.23 -9.89
CA PRO A 60 6.28 -5.54 -9.04
C PRO A 60 6.54 -6.75 -8.14
N VAL A 61 5.85 -6.82 -7.02
CA VAL A 61 5.67 -8.09 -6.31
C VAL A 61 4.80 -9.00 -7.15
N VAL A 62 5.27 -10.22 -7.37
CA VAL A 62 4.55 -11.25 -8.13
C VAL A 62 4.15 -12.38 -7.19
N GLY A 63 2.88 -12.73 -7.20
CA GLY A 63 2.33 -13.86 -6.45
C GLY A 63 1.42 -14.72 -7.31
N HIS A 64 1.03 -15.85 -6.77
CA HIS A 64 0.10 -16.77 -7.42
C HIS A 64 -0.99 -17.19 -6.43
N TYR A 65 -2.23 -17.15 -6.88
CA TYR A 65 -3.37 -17.66 -6.14
C TYR A 65 -4.23 -18.50 -7.07
N LYS A 66 -4.31 -19.78 -6.84
CA LYS A 66 -4.91 -20.74 -7.77
C LYS A 66 -4.30 -20.57 -9.16
N ASP A 67 -5.12 -20.36 -10.18
CA ASP A 67 -4.68 -20.18 -11.58
C ASP A 67 -4.36 -18.72 -11.94
N TYR A 68 -4.42 -17.80 -10.96
CA TYR A 68 -4.18 -16.37 -11.18
C TYR A 68 -2.76 -15.97 -10.82
N THR A 69 -2.15 -15.14 -11.67
CA THR A 69 -0.92 -14.42 -11.35
C THR A 69 -1.28 -13.01 -10.88
N ILE A 70 -0.70 -12.61 -9.79
CA ILE A 70 -0.94 -11.31 -9.14
C ILE A 70 0.29 -10.46 -9.33
N TYR A 71 0.11 -9.25 -9.82
CA TYR A 71 1.14 -8.21 -9.86
C TYR A 71 0.68 -7.06 -8.99
N SER A 72 1.51 -6.65 -8.04
CA SER A 72 1.16 -5.58 -7.11
C SER A 72 2.36 -4.71 -6.73
N LEU A 73 2.09 -3.63 -6.00
CA LEU A 73 3.12 -2.67 -5.60
C LEU A 73 4.20 -3.34 -4.72
N PRO A 74 5.47 -3.10 -5.04
CA PRO A 74 6.59 -3.59 -4.22
C PRO A 74 6.80 -2.69 -2.99
N PRO A 75 7.67 -3.09 -2.05
CA PRO A 75 8.19 -2.17 -1.03
C PRO A 75 8.77 -0.88 -1.66
N ALA A 76 8.67 0.29 -1.02
CA ALA A 76 8.20 0.57 0.36
C ALA A 76 6.70 0.35 0.64
N SER A 77 5.85 0.20 -0.38
CA SER A 77 4.44 -0.17 -0.14
C SER A 77 4.34 -1.60 0.39
N SER A 78 3.62 -1.77 1.49
CA SER A 78 3.36 -3.08 2.07
C SER A 78 2.19 -3.82 1.40
N GLY A 79 1.34 -3.09 0.66
CA GLY A 79 0.06 -3.62 0.18
C GLY A 79 0.20 -4.83 -0.74
N GLY A 80 1.17 -4.83 -1.66
CA GLY A 80 1.39 -5.94 -2.57
C GLY A 80 1.91 -7.21 -1.88
N THR A 81 2.88 -7.05 -1.00
CA THR A 81 3.46 -8.16 -0.23
C THR A 81 2.38 -8.86 0.59
N HIS A 82 1.60 -8.10 1.36
CA HIS A 82 0.58 -8.68 2.24
C HIS A 82 -0.64 -9.18 1.47
N LEU A 83 -0.96 -8.62 0.31
CA LEU A 83 -1.97 -9.22 -0.56
C LEU A 83 -1.59 -10.66 -0.95
N VAL A 84 -0.33 -10.85 -1.38
CA VAL A 84 0.18 -12.19 -1.75
C VAL A 84 0.23 -13.10 -0.53
N GLU A 85 0.70 -12.62 0.60
CA GLU A 85 0.77 -13.37 1.86
C GLU A 85 -0.61 -13.84 2.32
N ILE A 86 -1.59 -12.94 2.40
CA ILE A 86 -2.97 -13.27 2.79
C ILE A 86 -3.56 -14.33 1.86
N LEU A 87 -3.39 -14.16 0.55
CA LEU A 87 -3.90 -15.12 -0.42
C LEU A 87 -3.21 -16.48 -0.31
N ASN A 88 -1.89 -16.50 -0.05
CA ASN A 88 -1.16 -17.73 0.18
C ASN A 88 -1.62 -18.44 1.47
N ILE A 89 -1.91 -17.71 2.55
CA ILE A 89 -2.48 -18.28 3.79
C ILE A 89 -3.85 -18.88 3.51
N LEU A 90 -4.74 -18.12 2.83
CA LEU A 90 -6.09 -18.56 2.51
C LEU A 90 -6.13 -19.75 1.55
N GLU A 91 -5.11 -19.94 0.73
CA GLU A 91 -5.04 -21.09 -0.21
C GLU A 91 -4.82 -22.43 0.50
N ASN A 92 -4.41 -22.43 1.77
CA ASN A 92 -4.32 -23.66 2.58
C ASN A 92 -5.70 -24.19 3.02
N TYR A 93 -6.79 -23.44 2.81
CA TYR A 93 -8.15 -23.94 3.01
C TYR A 93 -8.70 -24.53 1.71
N ASP A 94 -9.06 -25.82 1.70
CA ASP A 94 -9.57 -26.53 0.52
C ASP A 94 -11.02 -26.17 0.14
N ASP A 95 -11.70 -25.36 0.96
CA ASP A 95 -13.13 -25.10 0.88
C ASP A 95 -13.51 -23.62 0.89
N MET A 96 -12.54 -22.69 0.67
CA MET A 96 -12.81 -21.26 0.63
C MET A 96 -13.86 -20.86 -0.45
N ASP A 97 -13.98 -21.64 -1.49
CA ASP A 97 -14.98 -21.46 -2.56
C ASP A 97 -16.36 -22.06 -2.22
N LYS A 98 -16.46 -22.88 -1.15
CA LYS A 98 -17.68 -23.57 -0.72
C LYS A 98 -18.37 -22.89 0.45
N ILE A 99 -17.61 -22.14 1.24
CA ILE A 99 -18.19 -21.36 2.34
C ILE A 99 -18.86 -20.10 1.80
N GLY A 100 -20.00 -19.72 2.35
CA GLY A 100 -20.71 -18.52 1.91
C GLY A 100 -19.90 -17.26 2.19
N VAL A 101 -19.81 -16.37 1.20
CA VAL A 101 -19.23 -15.04 1.38
C VAL A 101 -19.95 -14.32 2.52
N ASN A 102 -19.21 -13.67 3.43
CA ASN A 102 -19.69 -13.05 4.65
C ASN A 102 -20.29 -14.00 5.69
N SER A 103 -20.15 -15.32 5.55
CA SER A 103 -20.42 -16.23 6.68
C SER A 103 -19.44 -15.98 7.82
N THR A 104 -19.80 -16.38 9.04
CA THR A 104 -18.89 -16.26 10.20
C THR A 104 -17.54 -16.92 9.94
N GLU A 105 -17.54 -18.08 9.30
CA GLU A 105 -16.34 -18.81 8.97
C GLU A 105 -15.48 -18.07 7.93
N TYR A 106 -16.11 -17.54 6.87
CA TYR A 106 -15.41 -16.73 5.88
C TYR A 106 -14.74 -15.51 6.52
N VAL A 107 -15.51 -14.76 7.32
CA VAL A 107 -15.01 -13.56 8.02
C VAL A 107 -13.90 -13.92 8.98
N HIS A 108 -14.03 -15.03 9.73
CA HIS A 108 -13.01 -15.48 10.66
C HIS A 108 -11.69 -15.79 9.93
N ARG A 109 -11.70 -16.69 8.95
CA ARG A 109 -10.50 -17.10 8.20
C ARG A 109 -9.79 -15.90 7.54
N PHE A 110 -10.58 -15.03 6.91
CA PHE A 110 -10.05 -13.83 6.28
C PHE A 110 -9.43 -12.87 7.31
N SER A 111 -10.11 -12.65 8.43
CA SER A 111 -9.62 -11.77 9.50
C SER A 111 -8.35 -12.28 10.16
N GLU A 112 -8.23 -13.59 10.38
CA GLU A 112 -7.03 -14.19 10.96
C GLU A 112 -5.83 -14.06 10.00
N ALA A 113 -6.00 -14.38 8.71
CA ALA A 113 -4.95 -14.18 7.70
C ALA A 113 -4.52 -12.71 7.61
N PHE A 114 -5.49 -11.78 7.70
CA PHE A 114 -5.20 -10.35 7.67
C PHE A 114 -4.43 -9.87 8.90
N LYS A 115 -4.78 -10.36 10.10
CA LYS A 115 -4.07 -10.03 11.34
C LYS A 115 -2.63 -10.55 11.34
N ILE A 116 -2.39 -11.74 10.80
CA ILE A 116 -1.05 -12.30 10.62
C ILE A 116 -0.23 -11.37 9.71
N ALA A 117 -0.74 -11.04 8.54
CA ALA A 117 -0.06 -10.17 7.60
C ALA A 117 0.23 -8.77 8.18
N LEU A 118 -0.68 -8.22 9.00
CA LEU A 118 -0.43 -6.95 9.69
C LEU A 118 0.67 -7.07 10.76
N ALA A 119 0.75 -8.19 11.46
CA ALA A 119 1.82 -8.46 12.42
C ALA A 119 3.18 -8.55 11.70
N ASP A 120 3.22 -9.27 10.59
CA ASP A 120 4.42 -9.41 9.76
C ASP A 120 4.83 -8.07 9.11
N ARG A 121 3.85 -7.25 8.72
CA ARG A 121 4.09 -5.88 8.26
C ARG A 121 4.85 -5.06 9.30
N ALA A 122 4.40 -5.07 10.53
CA ALA A 122 5.01 -4.28 11.60
C ALA A 122 6.46 -4.70 11.89
N GLN A 123 6.78 -5.96 11.66
CA GLN A 123 8.10 -6.53 11.97
C GLN A 123 9.08 -6.48 10.79
N TYR A 124 8.60 -6.70 9.56
CA TYR A 124 9.48 -7.01 8.42
C TYR A 124 9.43 -5.99 7.29
N MET A 125 8.43 -5.09 7.26
CA MET A 125 8.30 -4.15 6.15
C MET A 125 9.01 -2.84 6.40
N ALA A 126 9.73 -2.39 5.38
CA ALA A 126 10.43 -1.11 5.35
C ALA A 126 10.64 -0.66 3.89
N ASP A 127 11.22 0.51 3.71
CA ASP A 127 11.72 0.95 2.41
C ASP A 127 13.02 0.20 2.08
N THR A 128 13.02 -0.51 0.96
CA THR A 128 14.17 -1.31 0.49
C THR A 128 15.38 -0.48 0.07
N ASP A 129 15.24 0.83 -0.04
CA ASP A 129 16.40 1.72 -0.24
C ASP A 129 17.22 1.91 1.06
N PHE A 130 16.62 1.57 2.22
CA PHE A 130 17.23 1.78 3.55
C PHE A 130 17.30 0.52 4.41
N ALA A 131 16.56 -0.54 4.08
CA ALA A 131 16.51 -1.76 4.87
C ALA A 131 16.34 -3.00 3.99
N ASP A 132 16.84 -4.13 4.49
CA ASP A 132 16.62 -5.44 3.86
C ASP A 132 15.25 -6.00 4.26
N VAL A 133 14.37 -6.13 3.29
CA VAL A 133 13.02 -6.69 3.47
C VAL A 133 13.01 -8.14 3.00
N GLN A 134 12.57 -9.05 3.88
CA GLN A 134 12.51 -10.50 3.61
C GLN A 134 11.36 -10.86 2.64
N LEU A 135 11.31 -10.18 1.50
CA LEU A 135 10.20 -10.27 0.54
C LEU A 135 9.96 -11.71 0.05
N ALA A 136 11.04 -12.43 -0.27
CA ALA A 136 10.95 -13.81 -0.74
C ALA A 136 10.32 -14.75 0.30
N GLN A 137 10.60 -14.54 1.58
CA GLN A 137 10.00 -15.29 2.68
C GLN A 137 8.51 -14.95 2.80
N LEU A 138 8.18 -13.68 2.96
CA LEU A 138 6.79 -13.22 3.18
C LEU A 138 5.83 -13.61 2.05
N THR A 139 6.34 -13.76 0.83
CA THR A 139 5.53 -14.16 -0.33
C THR A 139 5.60 -15.66 -0.66
N SER A 140 6.33 -16.45 0.14
CA SER A 140 6.46 -17.88 -0.10
C SER A 140 5.25 -18.69 0.38
N LYS A 141 4.99 -19.80 -0.30
CA LYS A 141 3.93 -20.74 0.11
C LYS A 141 4.29 -21.49 1.41
N ASP A 142 5.56 -21.77 1.62
CA ASP A 142 6.04 -22.49 2.82
C ASP A 142 5.82 -21.63 4.06
N TYR A 143 6.18 -20.36 4.01
CA TYR A 143 5.92 -19.43 5.11
C TYR A 143 4.43 -19.27 5.37
N ALA A 144 3.63 -19.14 4.32
CA ALA A 144 2.18 -19.05 4.46
C ALA A 144 1.57 -20.31 5.10
N ALA A 145 2.09 -21.51 4.81
CA ALA A 145 1.65 -22.75 5.46
C ALA A 145 2.02 -22.80 6.94
N GLU A 146 3.22 -22.29 7.30
CA GLU A 146 3.62 -22.13 8.70
C GLU A 146 2.65 -21.20 9.43
N ARG A 147 2.41 -19.99 8.89
CA ARG A 147 1.49 -19.02 9.48
C ARG A 147 0.05 -19.50 9.54
N TYR A 148 -0.42 -20.22 8.52
CA TYR A 148 -1.72 -20.87 8.54
C TYR A 148 -1.89 -21.84 9.73
N SER A 149 -0.84 -22.57 10.11
CA SER A 149 -0.88 -23.51 11.23
C SER A 149 -1.14 -22.85 12.59
N GLU A 150 -0.96 -21.54 12.71
CA GLU A 150 -1.26 -20.78 13.93
C GLU A 150 -2.75 -20.42 14.05
N ILE A 151 -3.52 -20.51 12.95
CA ILE A 151 -4.93 -20.14 12.95
C ILE A 151 -5.75 -21.28 13.61
N THR A 152 -6.59 -20.89 14.55
CA THR A 152 -7.50 -21.82 15.27
C THR A 152 -8.96 -21.42 15.02
N ASP A 153 -9.89 -22.11 15.65
CA ASP A 153 -11.32 -21.78 15.64
C ASP A 153 -11.68 -20.55 16.50
N LYS A 154 -10.68 -19.96 17.16
CA LYS A 154 -10.83 -18.75 17.98
C LYS A 154 -10.02 -17.62 17.41
N SER A 155 -10.47 -16.40 17.70
CA SER A 155 -9.72 -15.20 17.36
C SER A 155 -8.34 -15.21 18.02
N GLY A 156 -7.30 -15.27 17.20
CA GLY A 156 -5.91 -15.22 17.62
C GLY A 156 -5.43 -13.80 17.93
N SER A 157 -4.32 -13.71 18.67
CA SER A 157 -3.55 -12.50 18.83
C SER A 157 -2.14 -12.79 18.32
N TYR A 158 -1.76 -12.12 17.26
CA TYR A 158 -0.43 -12.25 16.68
C TYR A 158 0.43 -11.07 17.13
N VAL A 159 1.74 -11.30 17.21
CA VAL A 159 2.65 -10.24 17.66
C VAL A 159 2.64 -9.12 16.63
N ALA A 160 2.00 -8.02 17.00
CA ALA A 160 2.11 -6.75 16.31
C ALA A 160 2.74 -5.75 17.30
N VAL A 161 3.59 -4.87 16.80
CA VAL A 161 3.97 -3.68 17.56
C VAL A 161 2.72 -2.82 17.61
N GLU A 162 2.25 -2.47 18.82
CA GLU A 162 1.13 -1.53 18.94
C GLU A 162 1.54 -0.21 18.28
N PRO A 163 0.74 0.32 17.33
CA PRO A 163 1.02 1.63 16.78
C PRO A 163 0.86 2.67 17.89
N GLU A 164 1.86 3.51 18.06
CA GLU A 164 1.86 4.55 19.10
C GLU A 164 0.75 5.58 18.92
N GLU A 165 0.21 5.74 17.73
CA GLU A 165 -1.02 6.52 17.44
C GLU A 165 -1.68 6.02 16.16
N LEU A 166 -3.01 6.01 16.13
CA LEU A 166 -3.79 5.80 14.91
C LEU A 166 -3.67 7.04 14.01
N GLU A 167 -2.85 6.98 12.98
CA GLU A 167 -2.85 8.01 11.94
C GLU A 167 -4.20 8.05 11.21
N HIS A 168 -4.69 9.26 10.97
CA HIS A 168 -5.87 9.47 10.14
C HIS A 168 -5.52 9.23 8.67
N TYR A 169 -5.92 8.07 8.14
CA TYR A 169 -5.68 7.71 6.74
C TYR A 169 -6.67 8.43 5.82
N ALA A 170 -6.13 9.17 4.86
CA ALA A 170 -6.89 9.80 3.79
C ALA A 170 -6.32 9.37 2.43
N THR A 171 -6.62 8.14 2.05
CA THR A 171 -6.13 7.54 0.81
C THR A 171 -7.26 7.32 -0.18
N THR A 172 -7.01 7.63 -1.44
CA THR A 172 -7.91 7.33 -2.56
C THR A 172 -7.17 6.46 -3.57
N SER A 173 -7.86 5.47 -4.13
CA SER A 173 -7.35 4.67 -5.23
C SER A 173 -8.32 4.65 -6.40
N PHE A 174 -7.80 4.54 -7.61
CA PHE A 174 -8.58 4.30 -8.81
C PHE A 174 -7.85 3.35 -9.76
N SER A 175 -8.62 2.62 -10.53
CA SER A 175 -8.10 1.73 -11.57
C SER A 175 -8.77 2.05 -12.91
N VAL A 176 -8.00 1.99 -13.97
CA VAL A 176 -8.47 2.24 -15.33
C VAL A 176 -8.01 1.10 -16.22
N VAL A 177 -8.91 0.62 -17.07
CA VAL A 177 -8.61 -0.37 -18.13
C VAL A 177 -9.10 0.20 -19.45
N ASP A 178 -8.26 0.20 -20.46
CA ASP A 178 -8.66 0.63 -21.81
C ASP A 178 -9.10 -0.54 -22.70
N GLN A 179 -9.57 -0.22 -23.90
CA GLN A 179 -10.04 -1.20 -24.86
C GLN A 179 -8.94 -2.12 -25.44
N TRP A 180 -7.66 -1.80 -25.24
CA TRP A 180 -6.51 -2.58 -25.68
C TRP A 180 -5.94 -3.46 -24.58
N GLY A 181 -6.53 -3.42 -23.37
CA GLY A 181 -6.10 -4.20 -22.23
C GLY A 181 -4.98 -3.55 -21.41
N ASN A 182 -4.64 -2.28 -21.66
CA ASN A 182 -3.74 -1.55 -20.78
C ASN A 182 -4.44 -1.26 -19.45
N MET A 183 -3.72 -1.46 -18.36
CA MET A 183 -4.24 -1.31 -17.01
C MET A 183 -3.38 -0.34 -16.20
N VAL A 184 -4.04 0.55 -15.46
CA VAL A 184 -3.40 1.43 -14.49
C VAL A 184 -4.13 1.33 -13.18
N ALA A 185 -3.40 1.10 -12.11
CA ALA A 185 -3.88 1.25 -10.75
C ALA A 185 -3.08 2.37 -10.08
N CYS A 186 -3.76 3.33 -9.50
CA CYS A 186 -3.15 4.48 -8.85
C CYS A 186 -3.70 4.62 -7.43
N THR A 187 -2.80 4.73 -6.47
CA THR A 187 -3.12 5.06 -5.09
C THR A 187 -2.54 6.42 -4.78
N LYS A 188 -3.37 7.31 -4.28
CA LYS A 188 -2.98 8.65 -3.81
C LYS A 188 -3.29 8.75 -2.31
N THR A 189 -2.29 9.01 -1.55
CA THR A 189 -2.36 9.15 -0.09
C THR A 189 -1.81 10.51 0.35
#